data_b148bd971bcbe023b6e9261868afed17
#
_entry.id   b148bd971bcbe023b6e9261868afed17
#
_cell.length_a   1.000
_cell.length_b   1.000
_cell.length_c   1.000
_cell.angle_alpha   90.00
_cell.angle_beta   90.00
_cell.angle_gamma   90.00
#
_symmetry.space_group_name_H-M   'P 1'
#
loop_
_entity.id
_entity.type
_entity.pdbx_description
1 polymer ?
#
loop_
_entity_poly.entity_id
_entity_poly.type
_entity_poly.pdbx_seq_one_letter_code
_entity_poly.pdbx_strand_id
1 'polypeptide(L)'
;KLGDEFEFTMGQSPMGASFNEEGIGVPMFQGNADFEFRFPKERVYTTEPTRFAQKFDTLISVRAPVGAQNMAHKKCCIGRGVAAFRYKINSNYYTYAYFKLRSLMEEIKKFNDEGTVFGSISRSDFDALEISIPSLEFITEFEQVAKPINDKIITNCTQIRTLETLRDTLLPKLMSGEVRVDP
;
A
#
# COMPACT_ATOMS: atom_id res chain seq x y z
N LYS A 1 14.16 1.32 17.68
CA LYS A 1 12.71 1.41 17.55
C LYS A 1 12.30 1.53 16.09
N LEU A 2 11.03 1.24 15.75
CA LEU A 2 10.56 1.29 14.38
C LEU A 2 10.72 2.67 13.76
N GLY A 3 10.43 3.73 14.52
CA GLY A 3 10.64 5.10 14.10
C GLY A 3 12.11 5.49 13.86
N ASP A 4 13.09 4.73 14.34
CA ASP A 4 14.50 4.98 14.07
C ASP A 4 14.88 4.51 12.65
N GLU A 5 14.25 3.44 12.16
CA GLU A 5 14.54 2.80 10.89
C GLU A 5 13.66 3.28 9.75
N PHE A 6 12.38 3.55 10.04
CA PHE A 6 11.40 3.91 9.03
C PHE A 6 10.89 5.35 9.20
N GLU A 7 10.81 6.08 8.10
CA GLU A 7 9.93 7.22 7.99
C GLU A 7 8.51 6.72 7.73
N PHE A 8 7.51 7.26 8.45
CA PHE A 8 6.13 6.89 8.20
C PHE A 8 5.15 8.04 8.35
N THR A 9 4.09 7.96 7.55
CA THR A 9 3.01 8.94 7.51
C THR A 9 1.71 8.25 7.91
N MET A 10 1.09 8.72 8.99
CA MET A 10 -0.29 8.35 9.34
C MET A 10 -1.24 9.08 8.40
N GLY A 11 -2.17 8.34 7.82
CA GLY A 11 -3.12 8.90 6.88
C GLY A 11 -4.19 9.78 7.54
N GLN A 12 -4.75 10.67 6.75
CA GLN A 12 -5.83 11.56 7.12
C GLN A 12 -6.83 11.65 5.98
N SER A 13 -8.10 11.36 6.28
CA SER A 13 -9.14 11.43 5.24
C SER A 13 -9.39 12.88 4.84
N PRO A 14 -9.42 13.19 3.54
CA PRO A 14 -9.92 14.47 3.03
C PRO A 14 -11.41 14.67 3.34
N MET A 15 -11.96 15.83 3.00
CA MET A 15 -13.39 16.08 3.08
C MET A 15 -14.15 15.17 2.11
N GLY A 16 -15.27 14.59 2.56
CA GLY A 16 -16.05 13.64 1.76
C GLY A 16 -16.55 14.20 0.44
N ALA A 17 -16.82 15.51 0.38
CA ALA A 17 -17.24 16.19 -0.85
C ALA A 17 -16.18 16.18 -1.97
N SER A 18 -14.91 15.91 -1.65
CA SER A 18 -13.83 15.81 -2.64
C SER A 18 -13.68 14.41 -3.27
N PHE A 19 -14.48 13.43 -2.82
CA PHE A 19 -14.38 12.05 -3.30
C PHE A 19 -15.18 11.84 -4.57
N ASN A 20 -14.62 11.02 -5.46
CA ASN A 20 -15.27 10.59 -6.69
C ASN A 20 -14.82 9.18 -7.10
N GLU A 21 -15.57 8.55 -8.00
CA GLU A 21 -15.26 7.27 -8.63
C GLU A 21 -14.93 7.42 -10.13
N GLU A 22 -14.91 8.64 -10.63
CA GLU A 22 -14.66 8.99 -12.04
C GLU A 22 -13.17 9.07 -12.38
N GLY A 23 -12.27 8.84 -11.41
CA GLY A 23 -10.83 8.90 -11.64
C GLY A 23 -10.24 10.31 -11.60
N ILE A 24 -11.01 11.30 -11.11
CA ILE A 24 -10.58 12.71 -11.06
C ILE A 24 -9.71 12.96 -9.82
N GLY A 25 -8.49 13.45 -10.02
CA GLY A 25 -7.55 13.73 -8.94
C GLY A 25 -6.62 12.57 -8.62
N VAL A 26 -6.42 12.27 -7.33
CA VAL A 26 -5.44 11.28 -6.86
C VAL A 26 -6.15 10.07 -6.27
N PRO A 27 -5.71 8.82 -6.58
CA PRO A 27 -6.27 7.64 -5.94
C PRO A 27 -6.17 7.73 -4.43
N MET A 28 -7.23 7.33 -3.73
CA MET A 28 -7.29 7.37 -2.28
C MET A 28 -7.62 6.01 -1.69
N PHE A 29 -6.86 5.62 -0.64
CA PHE A 29 -7.02 4.36 0.07
C PHE A 29 -7.35 4.63 1.53
N GLN A 30 -8.45 4.04 2.01
CA GLN A 30 -8.96 4.30 3.35
C GLN A 30 -8.67 3.20 4.36
N GLY A 31 -8.31 2.01 3.91
CA GLY A 31 -8.07 0.88 4.79
C GLY A 31 -7.94 -0.45 4.05
N ASN A 32 -8.07 -1.54 4.81
CA ASN A 32 -7.93 -2.90 4.32
C ASN A 32 -8.88 -3.26 3.15
N ALA A 33 -10.06 -2.66 3.08
CA ALA A 33 -11.03 -2.95 2.02
C ALA A 33 -10.53 -2.61 0.61
N ASP A 34 -9.49 -1.79 0.51
CA ASP A 34 -8.85 -1.42 -0.76
C ASP A 34 -7.67 -2.33 -1.11
N PHE A 35 -7.17 -3.14 -0.14
CA PHE A 35 -5.94 -3.92 -0.29
C PHE A 35 -6.21 -5.22 -1.05
N GLU A 36 -5.46 -5.42 -2.13
CA GLU A 36 -5.41 -6.68 -2.89
C GLU A 36 -4.06 -7.37 -2.68
N PHE A 37 -3.67 -8.29 -3.56
CA PHE A 37 -2.46 -9.11 -3.37
C PHE A 37 -1.19 -8.29 -3.14
N ARG A 38 -0.90 -7.29 -3.97
CA ARG A 38 0.32 -6.49 -3.88
C ARG A 38 0.05 -4.99 -3.84
N PHE A 39 -0.94 -4.53 -4.58
CA PHE A 39 -1.29 -3.13 -4.71
C PHE A 39 -2.77 -2.91 -4.38
N PRO A 40 -3.14 -1.75 -3.80
CA PRO A 40 -4.54 -1.45 -3.56
C PRO A 40 -5.33 -1.29 -4.86
N LYS A 41 -6.60 -1.66 -4.84
CA LYS A 41 -7.54 -1.40 -5.93
C LYS A 41 -7.96 0.06 -5.94
N GLU A 42 -7.81 0.69 -7.09
CA GLU A 42 -8.22 2.09 -7.29
C GLU A 42 -9.73 2.15 -7.53
N ARG A 43 -10.50 2.54 -6.53
CA ARG A 43 -11.95 2.68 -6.58
C ARG A 43 -12.41 4.10 -6.29
N VAL A 44 -11.69 4.79 -5.40
CA VAL A 44 -12.02 6.13 -4.94
C VAL A 44 -10.85 7.05 -5.21
N TYR A 45 -11.17 8.25 -5.64
CA TYR A 45 -10.22 9.34 -5.91
C TYR A 45 -10.60 10.56 -5.10
N THR A 46 -9.65 11.48 -4.91
CA THR A 46 -9.90 12.77 -4.26
C THR A 46 -9.24 13.91 -5.02
N THR A 47 -9.94 15.01 -5.13
CA THR A 47 -9.44 16.28 -5.67
C THR A 47 -8.69 17.13 -4.64
N GLU A 48 -8.84 16.79 -3.33
CA GLU A 48 -8.25 17.52 -2.20
C GLU A 48 -7.43 16.60 -1.30
N PRO A 49 -6.31 16.00 -1.79
CA PRO A 49 -5.52 15.04 -1.02
C PRO A 49 -4.85 15.73 0.18
N THR A 50 -4.87 15.07 1.35
CA THR A 50 -4.32 15.59 2.61
C THR A 50 -2.98 14.98 2.98
N ARG A 51 -2.83 13.65 2.91
CA ARG A 51 -1.63 12.88 3.24
C ARG A 51 -1.29 11.94 2.11
N PHE A 52 -0.01 11.85 1.79
CA PHE A 52 0.46 11.05 0.66
C PHE A 52 1.30 9.86 1.09
N ALA A 53 1.13 8.76 0.38
CA ALA A 53 2.13 7.73 0.18
C ALA A 53 2.79 7.95 -1.18
N GLN A 54 4.08 7.67 -1.27
CA GLN A 54 4.81 7.69 -2.53
C GLN A 54 4.82 6.28 -3.15
N LYS A 55 5.22 6.21 -4.41
CA LYS A 55 5.38 4.92 -5.09
C LYS A 55 6.32 4.01 -4.29
N PHE A 56 5.88 2.77 -4.11
CA PHE A 56 6.57 1.70 -3.38
C PHE A 56 6.63 1.86 -1.86
N ASP A 57 6.02 2.89 -1.27
CA ASP A 57 5.81 2.88 0.17
C ASP A 57 5.00 1.65 0.58
N THR A 58 5.39 1.03 1.68
CA THR A 58 4.61 -0.04 2.30
C THR A 58 3.41 0.56 3.01
N LEU A 59 2.23 0.07 2.67
CA LEU A 59 0.96 0.49 3.29
C LEU A 59 0.54 -0.53 4.34
N ILE A 60 0.10 -0.05 5.50
CA ILE A 60 -0.41 -0.88 6.59
C ILE A 60 -1.76 -0.34 7.03
N SER A 61 -2.75 -1.23 7.18
CA SER A 61 -4.03 -0.86 7.79
C SER A 61 -3.85 -0.63 9.29
N VAL A 62 -4.31 0.54 9.77
CA VAL A 62 -4.14 0.99 11.16
C VAL A 62 -5.44 1.03 11.95
N ARG A 63 -6.55 0.61 11.34
CA ARG A 63 -7.86 0.41 11.95
C ARG A 63 -8.40 -0.96 11.62
N ALA A 64 -9.33 -1.44 12.43
CA ALA A 64 -9.86 -2.80 12.35
C ALA A 64 -10.31 -3.20 10.92
N PRO A 65 -9.77 -4.27 10.35
CA PRO A 65 -8.69 -5.09 10.89
C PRO A 65 -7.31 -4.43 10.73
N VAL A 66 -6.58 -4.30 11.86
CA VAL A 66 -5.20 -3.79 11.88
C VAL A 66 -4.24 -4.85 11.32
N GLY A 67 -3.19 -4.41 10.61
CA GLY A 67 -2.11 -5.30 10.18
C GLY A 67 -2.33 -5.98 8.83
N ALA A 68 -3.25 -5.49 8.00
CA ALA A 68 -3.19 -5.82 6.58
C ALA A 68 -2.10 -4.98 5.91
N GLN A 69 -1.33 -5.61 5.02
CA GLN A 69 -0.19 -4.99 4.36
C GLN A 69 -0.37 -4.95 2.86
N ASN A 70 0.03 -3.84 2.26
CA ASN A 70 0.04 -3.64 0.83
C ASN A 70 1.20 -2.71 0.40
N MET A 71 1.26 -2.31 -0.87
CA MET A 71 2.29 -1.42 -1.40
C MET A 71 1.66 -0.36 -2.31
N ALA A 72 2.09 0.88 -2.23
CA ALA A 72 1.62 1.93 -3.13
C ALA A 72 2.18 1.74 -4.55
N HIS A 73 1.32 1.54 -5.54
CA HIS A 73 1.72 1.39 -6.94
C HIS A 73 2.23 2.71 -7.54
N LYS A 74 1.64 3.81 -7.12
CA LYS A 74 1.98 5.19 -7.49
C LYS A 74 1.73 6.12 -6.31
N LYS A 75 2.07 7.40 -6.43
CA LYS A 75 1.69 8.40 -5.43
C LYS A 75 0.17 8.41 -5.25
N CYS A 76 -0.27 8.32 -4.01
CA CYS A 76 -1.69 8.22 -3.65
C CYS A 76 -1.98 8.96 -2.34
N CYS A 77 -3.24 9.30 -2.13
CA CYS A 77 -3.73 9.81 -0.86
C CYS A 77 -4.02 8.64 0.09
N ILE A 78 -3.68 8.78 1.37
CA ILE A 78 -3.97 7.79 2.41
C ILE A 78 -4.92 8.38 3.45
N GLY A 79 -6.04 7.70 3.65
CA GLY A 79 -7.05 8.04 4.64
C GLY A 79 -6.71 7.51 6.04
N ARG A 80 -7.56 7.84 7.02
CA ARG A 80 -7.34 7.57 8.47
C ARG A 80 -7.11 6.10 8.84
N GLY A 81 -7.42 5.17 7.95
CA GLY A 81 -7.23 3.74 8.18
C GLY A 81 -5.93 3.17 7.62
N VAL A 82 -5.04 4.00 7.06
CA VAL A 82 -3.79 3.57 6.42
C VAL A 82 -2.61 4.38 6.95
N ALA A 83 -1.48 3.71 7.18
CA ALA A 83 -0.18 4.34 7.33
C ALA A 83 0.75 3.91 6.19
N ALA A 84 1.63 4.79 5.75
CA ALA A 84 2.63 4.55 4.71
C ALA A 84 4.03 4.60 5.32
N PHE A 85 4.86 3.63 4.97
CA PHE A 85 6.20 3.44 5.52
C PHE A 85 7.25 3.38 4.43
N ARG A 86 8.41 3.97 4.73
CA ARG A 86 9.58 4.00 3.87
C ARG A 86 10.85 3.82 4.69
N TYR A 87 11.82 3.10 4.15
CA TYR A 87 13.14 2.99 4.77
C TYR A 87 13.86 4.34 4.71
N LYS A 88 14.34 4.83 5.87
CA LYS A 88 14.89 6.19 6.01
C LYS A 88 16.18 6.42 5.24
N ILE A 89 17.10 5.44 5.28
CA ILE A 89 18.45 5.63 4.73
C ILE A 89 18.40 5.63 3.20
N ASN A 90 17.55 4.79 2.60
CA ASN A 90 17.44 4.69 1.14
C ASN A 90 16.04 4.24 0.73
N SER A 91 15.27 5.16 0.15
CA SER A 91 13.90 4.87 -0.32
C SER A 91 13.83 3.81 -1.44
N ASN A 92 14.95 3.52 -2.12
CA ASN A 92 15.02 2.45 -3.11
C ASN A 92 15.09 1.05 -2.48
N TYR A 93 15.27 0.95 -1.16
CA TYR A 93 15.25 -0.31 -0.42
C TYR A 93 13.82 -0.66 0.02
N TYR A 94 12.86 -0.49 -0.90
CA TYR A 94 11.46 -0.78 -0.68
C TYR A 94 11.16 -2.27 -0.53
N THR A 95 12.02 -3.15 -1.05
CA THR A 95 11.89 -4.60 -0.86
C THR A 95 12.18 -4.94 0.59
N TYR A 96 13.27 -4.43 1.14
CA TYR A 96 13.60 -4.57 2.55
C TYR A 96 12.47 -4.01 3.42
N ALA A 97 12.03 -2.77 3.16
CA ALA A 97 10.94 -2.14 3.91
C ALA A 97 9.68 -3.01 3.92
N TYR A 98 9.28 -3.54 2.77
CA TYR A 98 8.10 -4.39 2.65
C TYR A 98 8.22 -5.67 3.49
N PHE A 99 9.33 -6.40 3.35
CA PHE A 99 9.49 -7.68 4.05
C PHE A 99 9.82 -7.51 5.52
N LYS A 100 10.54 -6.47 5.90
CA LYS A 100 10.80 -6.15 7.31
C LYS A 100 9.49 -5.82 8.03
N LEU A 101 8.65 -4.96 7.47
CA LEU A 101 7.34 -4.68 8.03
C LEU A 101 6.44 -5.92 8.03
N ARG A 102 6.55 -6.79 7.02
CA ARG A 102 5.83 -8.07 6.98
C ARG A 102 6.19 -8.97 8.17
N SER A 103 7.44 -9.00 8.59
CA SER A 103 7.88 -9.80 9.75
C SER A 103 7.35 -9.27 11.08
N LEU A 104 6.88 -8.03 11.13
CA LEU A 104 6.31 -7.40 12.33
C LEU A 104 4.78 -7.51 12.40
N MET A 105 4.14 -8.14 11.41
CA MET A 105 2.67 -8.15 11.34
C MET A 105 2.00 -8.82 12.53
N GLU A 106 2.60 -9.86 13.09
CA GLU A 106 2.04 -10.53 14.28
C GLU A 106 2.03 -9.59 15.50
N GLU A 107 3.06 -8.77 15.67
CA GLU A 107 3.10 -7.76 16.73
C GLU A 107 2.09 -6.64 16.48
N ILE A 108 2.01 -6.17 15.24
CA ILE A 108 1.06 -5.12 14.84
C ILE A 108 -0.40 -5.58 14.99
N LYS A 109 -0.69 -6.84 14.69
CA LYS A 109 -2.05 -7.41 14.83
C LYS A 109 -2.52 -7.50 16.27
N LYS A 110 -1.64 -7.55 17.27
CA LYS A 110 -2.04 -7.55 18.69
C LYS A 110 -2.89 -6.33 19.04
N PHE A 111 -2.70 -5.21 18.36
CA PHE A 111 -3.52 -4.00 18.53
C PHE A 111 -4.98 -4.15 18.04
N ASN A 112 -5.37 -5.27 17.40
CA ASN A 112 -6.78 -5.56 17.15
C ASN A 112 -7.55 -5.89 18.44
N ASP A 113 -6.89 -6.51 19.41
CA ASP A 113 -7.50 -7.08 20.61
C ASP A 113 -7.35 -6.18 21.84
N GLU A 114 -6.51 -5.11 21.75
CA GLU A 114 -6.23 -4.22 22.87
C GLU A 114 -7.23 -3.04 22.96
N GLY A 115 -8.15 -3.13 23.89
CA GLY A 115 -8.69 -2.01 24.69
C GLY A 115 -9.84 -1.18 24.14
N THR A 116 -10.32 -1.30 22.91
CA THR A 116 -11.53 -0.61 22.43
C THR A 116 -12.34 -1.51 21.49
N VAL A 117 -13.65 -1.22 21.37
CA VAL A 117 -14.58 -1.98 20.50
C VAL A 117 -14.09 -2.08 19.04
N PHE A 118 -13.14 -1.24 18.65
CA PHE A 118 -12.49 -1.25 17.35
C PHE A 118 -10.98 -1.07 17.53
N GLY A 119 -10.21 -2.13 17.30
CA GLY A 119 -8.73 -2.09 17.34
C GLY A 119 -8.17 -0.99 16.44
N SER A 120 -7.16 -0.28 16.95
CA SER A 120 -6.41 0.71 16.18
C SER A 120 -4.98 0.82 16.70
N ILE A 121 -4.05 1.15 15.83
CA ILE A 121 -2.66 1.45 16.18
C ILE A 121 -2.38 2.92 15.86
N SER A 122 -1.82 3.62 16.83
CA SER A 122 -1.50 5.04 16.73
C SER A 122 -0.06 5.26 16.27
N ARG A 123 0.29 6.53 16.01
CA ARG A 123 1.67 6.92 15.72
C ARG A 123 2.62 6.58 16.86
N SER A 124 2.20 6.85 18.11
CA SER A 124 3.00 6.57 19.29
C SER A 124 3.27 5.08 19.48
N ASP A 125 2.31 4.23 19.14
CA ASP A 125 2.48 2.77 19.22
C ASP A 125 3.52 2.29 18.22
N PHE A 126 3.50 2.79 16.97
CA PHE A 126 4.55 2.51 15.99
C PHE A 126 5.91 3.04 16.43
N ASP A 127 5.98 4.26 16.95
CA ASP A 127 7.24 4.85 17.47
C ASP A 127 7.79 4.06 18.65
N ALA A 128 6.94 3.44 19.48
CA ALA A 128 7.33 2.63 20.62
C ALA A 128 7.75 1.20 20.27
N LEU A 129 7.30 0.68 19.10
CA LEU A 129 7.52 -0.70 18.71
C LEU A 129 9.01 -1.01 18.60
N GLU A 130 9.46 -1.96 19.44
CA GLU A 130 10.85 -2.40 19.45
C GLU A 130 11.11 -3.37 18.31
N ILE A 131 12.16 -3.10 17.53
CA ILE A 131 12.55 -3.92 16.40
C ILE A 131 14.04 -4.19 16.41
N SER A 132 14.44 -5.32 15.86
CA SER A 132 15.85 -5.59 15.55
C SER A 132 16.20 -4.88 14.24
N ILE A 133 17.21 -4.05 14.24
CA ILE A 133 17.72 -3.33 13.05
C ILE A 133 18.98 -4.05 12.58
N PRO A 134 18.98 -4.66 11.39
CA PRO A 134 20.18 -5.26 10.80
C PRO A 134 21.24 -4.20 10.44
N SER A 135 22.47 -4.63 10.23
CA SER A 135 23.48 -3.73 9.68
C SER A 135 23.11 -3.32 8.24
N LEU A 136 23.57 -2.15 7.81
CA LEU A 136 23.33 -1.66 6.46
C LEU A 136 23.89 -2.60 5.40
N GLU A 137 24.96 -3.31 5.70
CA GLU A 137 25.55 -4.33 4.84
C GLU A 137 24.57 -5.47 4.57
N PHE A 138 23.99 -6.07 5.62
CA PHE A 138 22.96 -7.11 5.47
C PHE A 138 21.72 -6.62 4.71
N ILE A 139 21.27 -5.39 4.97
CA ILE A 139 20.14 -4.81 4.25
C ILE A 139 20.47 -4.67 2.76
N THR A 140 21.67 -4.24 2.43
CA THR A 140 22.14 -4.10 1.05
C THR A 140 22.24 -5.45 0.34
N GLU A 141 22.81 -6.46 1.00
CA GLU A 141 22.85 -7.82 0.46
C GLU A 141 21.45 -8.41 0.26
N PHE A 142 20.55 -8.20 1.23
CA PHE A 142 19.16 -8.63 1.10
C PHE A 142 18.48 -7.99 -0.11
N GLU A 143 18.65 -6.67 -0.31
CA GLU A 143 18.09 -5.97 -1.48
C GLU A 143 18.66 -6.51 -2.79
N GLN A 144 19.97 -6.77 -2.86
CA GLN A 144 20.59 -7.33 -4.08
C GLN A 144 19.97 -8.68 -4.48
N VAL A 145 19.62 -9.53 -3.50
CA VAL A 145 19.05 -10.85 -3.76
C VAL A 145 17.52 -10.81 -3.91
N ALA A 146 16.82 -10.11 -3.02
CA ALA A 146 15.37 -10.15 -2.94
C ALA A 146 14.68 -9.18 -3.91
N LYS A 147 15.31 -8.02 -4.19
CA LYS A 147 14.71 -6.99 -5.03
C LYS A 147 14.40 -7.46 -6.46
N PRO A 148 15.28 -8.18 -7.18
CA PRO A 148 14.94 -8.66 -8.53
C PRO A 148 13.69 -9.56 -8.55
N ILE A 149 13.52 -10.40 -7.52
CA ILE A 149 12.34 -11.27 -7.37
C ILE A 149 11.09 -10.42 -7.09
N ASN A 150 11.19 -9.48 -6.15
CA ASN A 150 10.10 -8.57 -5.83
C ASN A 150 9.70 -7.70 -7.03
N ASP A 151 10.67 -7.19 -7.79
CA ASP A 151 10.43 -6.41 -9.00
C ASP A 151 9.72 -7.23 -10.08
N LYS A 152 10.02 -8.53 -10.20
CA LYS A 152 9.29 -9.43 -11.10
C LYS A 152 7.83 -9.59 -10.65
N ILE A 153 7.57 -9.72 -9.36
CA ILE A 153 6.21 -9.76 -8.80
C ILE A 153 5.48 -8.45 -9.12
N ILE A 154 6.11 -7.30 -8.88
CA ILE A 154 5.57 -5.96 -9.17
C ILE A 154 5.22 -5.84 -10.66
N THR A 155 6.13 -6.27 -11.53
CA THR A 155 5.93 -6.25 -12.99
C THR A 155 4.74 -7.12 -13.39
N ASN A 156 4.66 -8.34 -12.89
CA ASN A 156 3.56 -9.26 -13.18
C ASN A 156 2.21 -8.68 -12.69
N CYS A 157 2.15 -8.12 -11.49
CA CYS A 157 0.93 -7.48 -10.97
C CYS A 157 0.52 -6.28 -11.84
N THR A 158 1.47 -5.50 -12.35
CA THR A 158 1.19 -4.39 -13.25
C THR A 158 0.64 -4.87 -14.59
N GLN A 159 1.22 -5.95 -15.14
CA GLN A 159 0.72 -6.57 -16.37
C GLN A 159 -0.69 -7.14 -16.21
N ILE A 160 -0.97 -7.83 -15.10
CA ILE A 160 -2.31 -8.36 -14.78
C ILE A 160 -3.32 -7.21 -14.77
N ARG A 161 -3.05 -6.10 -14.08
CA ARG A 161 -3.94 -4.93 -14.06
C ARG A 161 -4.19 -4.35 -15.45
N THR A 162 -3.15 -4.26 -16.27
CA THR A 162 -3.29 -3.78 -17.64
C THR A 162 -4.18 -4.71 -18.47
N LEU A 163 -3.99 -6.03 -18.35
CA LEU A 163 -4.80 -7.03 -19.04
C LEU A 163 -6.25 -7.04 -18.57
N GLU A 164 -6.49 -6.89 -17.28
CA GLU A 164 -7.83 -6.77 -16.69
C GLU A 164 -8.55 -5.53 -17.24
N THR A 165 -7.89 -4.37 -17.23
CA THR A 165 -8.44 -3.13 -17.78
C THR A 165 -8.75 -3.26 -19.27
N LEU A 166 -7.85 -3.90 -20.02
CA LEU A 166 -8.04 -4.13 -21.45
C LEU A 166 -9.23 -5.08 -21.70
N ARG A 167 -9.30 -6.19 -20.98
CA ARG A 167 -10.44 -7.13 -21.04
C ARG A 167 -11.76 -6.40 -20.77
N ASP A 168 -11.83 -5.65 -19.67
CA ASP A 168 -13.06 -4.99 -19.22
C ASP A 168 -13.49 -3.87 -20.19
N THR A 169 -12.54 -3.28 -20.91
CA THR A 169 -12.82 -2.28 -21.96
C THR A 169 -13.26 -2.94 -23.27
N LEU A 170 -12.64 -4.06 -23.67
CA LEU A 170 -12.90 -4.67 -24.97
C LEU A 170 -14.08 -5.64 -24.95
N LEU A 171 -14.29 -6.35 -23.85
CA LEU A 171 -15.34 -7.39 -23.78
C LEU A 171 -16.74 -6.83 -24.09
N PRO A 172 -17.21 -5.70 -23.55
CA PRO A 172 -18.50 -5.12 -23.93
C PRO A 172 -18.58 -4.75 -25.41
N LYS A 173 -17.50 -4.25 -26.01
CA LYS A 173 -17.43 -3.85 -27.41
C LYS A 173 -17.47 -5.04 -28.36
N LEU A 174 -16.82 -6.14 -27.98
CA LEU A 174 -16.90 -7.40 -28.72
C LEU A 174 -18.29 -8.00 -28.64
N MET A 175 -18.90 -8.01 -27.47
CA MET A 175 -20.26 -8.55 -27.28
C MET A 175 -21.32 -7.72 -27.97
N SER A 176 -21.16 -6.40 -28.11
CA SER A 176 -22.07 -5.52 -28.85
C SER A 176 -21.85 -5.57 -30.37
N GLY A 177 -20.75 -6.17 -30.84
CA GLY A 177 -20.38 -6.18 -32.27
C GLY A 177 -19.79 -4.84 -32.76
N GLU A 178 -19.48 -3.90 -31.86
CA GLU A 178 -18.80 -2.63 -32.16
C GLU A 178 -17.36 -2.88 -32.68
N VAL A 179 -16.71 -3.90 -32.11
CA VAL A 179 -15.39 -4.36 -32.56
C VAL A 179 -15.51 -5.82 -32.99
N ARG A 180 -14.88 -6.19 -34.11
CA ARG A 180 -14.78 -7.57 -34.57
C ARG A 180 -13.32 -7.99 -34.60
N VAL A 181 -13.08 -9.25 -34.30
CA VAL A 181 -11.77 -9.88 -34.52
C VAL A 181 -11.82 -10.53 -35.87
N ASP A 182 -11.00 -10.04 -36.81
CA ASP A 182 -10.83 -10.71 -38.08
C ASP A 182 -10.06 -12.03 -37.86
N PRO A 183 -10.45 -13.13 -38.50
CA PRO A 183 -9.84 -14.45 -38.35
C PRO A 183 -8.40 -14.51 -38.83
#